data_9f8bf61c1d27a569b5bf862c59a917f3
#
_entry.id   9f8bf61c1d27a569b5bf862c59a917f3
#
_cell.length_a   1.000
_cell.length_b   1.000
_cell.length_c   1.000
_cell.angle_alpha   90.00
_cell.angle_beta   90.00
_cell.angle_gamma   90.00
#
_symmetry.space_group_name_H-M   'P 1'
#
loop_
_entity.id
_entity.type
_entity.pdbx_description
1 polymer ?
#
loop_
_entity_poly.entity_id
_entity_poly.type
_entity_poly.pdbx_seq_one_letter_code
_entity_poly.pdbx_strand_id
1 'polypeptide(L)'
;MNKTWLILKREYLIRVKKKSFIVTTLLVPLFFAALMFVPMWLATRDDKQERIIAVYDESTLFYDQLGQEGFTKYYFIEQEKFNALKSDLNDEEFYAVLYIPGNIYTVNKAELLSRKQVPIDLAEQIERKLSQVIETDKRRKVIEESQVPDLEQKLAGTKTKVSVSTLKVTETGEQKKSSSMVAFFASYLMGFIIYFFVFMYGSMVMRSVMEEKKNRIVEVIVSSVKPYQLMAGKIVGTALVGLTQVAIWIVIGVAVMGVVQNFLSPETAQQVGQSVMESQQQMGQAPAAMATEGNQMAEIMENIANLNIPLIIFGFVFYFLLGYLLYSSLLGAVGAAVDNDEDVQQMIFPITFPLILAIIMLVAISRNPEGSLAFWASIIPLTSPVCMLARLPFSPPAWEIALSMLLLLATTVGAIWAGAKIYRT
;
A
#
# COMPACT_ATOMS: atom_id res chain seq x y z
N MET A 1 -14.81 38.47 -23.99
CA MET A 1 -14.30 37.16 -23.58
C MET A 1 -13.85 37.23 -22.12
N ASN A 2 -14.25 36.31 -21.26
CA ASN A 2 -13.91 36.41 -19.82
C ASN A 2 -12.41 36.19 -19.65
N LYS A 3 -11.70 37.18 -19.06
CA LYS A 3 -10.23 37.15 -18.90
C LYS A 3 -9.75 35.95 -18.10
N THR A 4 -10.55 35.51 -17.12
CA THR A 4 -10.29 34.27 -16.34
C THR A 4 -10.24 33.01 -17.22
N TRP A 5 -11.15 32.90 -18.20
CA TRP A 5 -11.18 31.80 -19.15
C TRP A 5 -9.94 31.73 -20.05
N LEU A 6 -9.45 32.88 -20.49
CA LEU A 6 -8.23 32.95 -21.29
C LEU A 6 -7.00 32.48 -20.51
N ILE A 7 -6.90 32.90 -19.24
CA ILE A 7 -5.81 32.47 -18.33
C ILE A 7 -5.90 30.98 -18.10
N LEU A 8 -7.09 30.48 -17.76
CA LEU A 8 -7.34 29.04 -17.52
C LEU A 8 -6.94 28.20 -18.75
N LYS A 9 -7.42 28.58 -19.95
CA LYS A 9 -7.09 27.85 -21.18
C LYS A 9 -5.58 27.86 -21.47
N ARG A 10 -4.91 29.01 -21.24
CA ARG A 10 -3.45 29.11 -21.39
C ARG A 10 -2.72 28.20 -20.42
N GLU A 11 -3.06 28.24 -19.12
CA GLU A 11 -2.44 27.46 -18.06
C GLU A 11 -2.62 25.96 -18.31
N TYR A 12 -3.82 25.53 -18.71
CA TYR A 12 -4.12 24.17 -19.07
C TYR A 12 -3.29 23.69 -20.26
N LEU A 13 -3.34 24.43 -21.40
CA LEU A 13 -2.68 24.00 -22.63
C LEU A 13 -1.16 23.99 -22.53
N ILE A 14 -0.55 24.96 -21.83
CA ILE A 14 0.90 25.01 -21.63
C ILE A 14 1.37 23.76 -20.86
N ARG A 15 0.61 23.31 -19.87
CA ARG A 15 0.97 22.17 -19.03
C ARG A 15 0.71 20.83 -19.70
N VAL A 16 -0.48 20.64 -20.29
CA VAL A 16 -0.83 19.37 -20.95
C VAL A 16 0.03 19.10 -22.20
N LYS A 17 0.42 20.15 -22.93
CA LYS A 17 1.31 20.03 -24.10
C LYS A 17 2.78 19.86 -23.74
N LYS A 18 3.16 20.05 -22.48
CA LYS A 18 4.55 19.92 -22.04
C LYS A 18 5.01 18.46 -22.14
N LYS A 19 6.15 18.21 -22.78
CA LYS A 19 6.71 16.86 -22.89
C LYS A 19 6.82 16.17 -21.54
N SER A 20 7.19 16.91 -20.48
CA SER A 20 7.27 16.38 -19.12
C SER A 20 5.93 15.86 -18.61
N PHE A 21 4.80 16.53 -18.93
CA PHE A 21 3.47 16.04 -18.54
C PHE A 21 3.14 14.70 -19.19
N ILE A 22 3.38 14.57 -20.49
CA ILE A 22 3.12 13.32 -21.23
C ILE A 22 3.98 12.20 -20.67
N VAL A 23 5.27 12.47 -20.46
CA VAL A 23 6.22 11.47 -19.91
C VAL A 23 5.81 11.07 -18.51
N THR A 24 5.53 11.98 -17.60
CA THR A 24 5.14 11.66 -16.22
C THR A 24 3.80 10.95 -16.16
N THR A 25 2.83 11.36 -17.01
CA THR A 25 1.50 10.72 -17.06
C THR A 25 1.57 9.25 -17.48
N LEU A 26 2.48 8.91 -18.40
CA LEU A 26 2.68 7.52 -18.85
C LEU A 26 3.63 6.74 -17.94
N LEU A 27 4.68 7.39 -17.44
CA LEU A 27 5.75 6.74 -16.67
C LEU A 27 5.32 6.42 -15.24
N VAL A 28 4.51 7.27 -14.61
CA VAL A 28 4.11 7.07 -13.21
C VAL A 28 3.30 5.78 -13.00
N PRO A 29 2.26 5.44 -13.77
CA PRO A 29 1.59 4.15 -13.65
C PRO A 29 2.52 2.95 -13.91
N LEU A 30 3.41 3.07 -14.90
CA LEU A 30 4.41 2.04 -15.19
C LEU A 30 5.40 1.88 -14.04
N PHE A 31 5.82 2.97 -13.42
CA PHE A 31 6.70 2.93 -12.26
C PHE A 31 6.03 2.24 -11.06
N PHE A 32 4.74 2.56 -10.79
CA PHE A 32 3.99 1.86 -9.74
C PHE A 32 3.76 0.38 -10.06
N ALA A 33 3.45 0.06 -11.31
CA ALA A 33 3.38 -1.32 -11.75
C ALA A 33 4.73 -2.03 -11.55
N ALA A 34 5.84 -1.40 -11.96
CA ALA A 34 7.16 -1.95 -11.75
C ALA A 34 7.51 -2.13 -10.27
N LEU A 35 7.17 -1.16 -9.39
CA LEU A 35 7.35 -1.28 -7.94
C LEU A 35 6.57 -2.46 -7.33
N MET A 36 5.44 -2.84 -7.90
CA MET A 36 4.70 -4.03 -7.47
C MET A 36 5.26 -5.31 -8.07
N PHE A 37 5.53 -5.31 -9.38
CA PHE A 37 5.90 -6.53 -10.11
C PHE A 37 7.39 -6.90 -9.98
N VAL A 38 8.30 -5.92 -9.87
CA VAL A 38 9.73 -6.21 -9.80
C VAL A 38 10.13 -6.96 -8.53
N PRO A 39 9.71 -6.57 -7.31
CA PRO A 39 9.99 -7.35 -6.11
C PRO A 39 9.39 -8.76 -6.17
N MET A 40 8.16 -8.87 -6.69
CA MET A 40 7.48 -10.14 -6.88
C MET A 40 8.23 -11.05 -7.88
N TRP A 41 8.64 -10.50 -9.03
CA TRP A 41 9.43 -11.22 -10.01
C TRP A 41 10.82 -11.61 -9.48
N LEU A 42 11.45 -10.75 -8.66
CA LEU A 42 12.71 -11.08 -7.97
C LEU A 42 12.51 -12.17 -6.92
N ALA A 43 11.39 -12.14 -6.17
CA ALA A 43 11.06 -13.18 -5.20
C ALA A 43 10.78 -14.55 -5.84
N THR A 44 10.29 -14.58 -7.10
CA THR A 44 10.12 -15.85 -7.85
C THR A 44 11.41 -16.38 -8.47
N ARG A 45 12.48 -15.57 -8.47
CA ARG A 45 13.81 -16.06 -8.83
C ARG A 45 14.41 -16.71 -7.60
N ASP A 46 14.24 -18.01 -7.50
CA ASP A 46 14.96 -18.83 -6.54
C ASP A 46 16.43 -18.48 -6.59
N ASP A 47 16.98 -18.08 -5.46
CA ASP A 47 18.41 -17.92 -5.28
C ASP A 47 19.01 -19.34 -5.38
N LYS A 48 19.41 -19.73 -6.60
CA LYS A 48 19.93 -21.08 -6.92
C LYS A 48 21.27 -21.39 -6.23
N GLN A 49 21.67 -20.58 -5.24
CA GLN A 49 22.85 -20.90 -4.45
C GLN A 49 22.54 -22.07 -3.53
N GLU A 50 23.14 -23.22 -3.81
CA GLU A 50 23.11 -24.34 -2.88
C GLU A 50 23.73 -23.89 -1.54
N ARG A 51 22.96 -23.99 -0.48
CA ARG A 51 23.39 -23.67 0.89
C ARG A 51 23.50 -24.95 1.68
N ILE A 52 24.69 -25.27 2.13
CA ILE A 52 24.93 -26.42 3.00
C ILE A 52 24.93 -25.91 4.44
N ILE A 53 24.02 -26.43 5.26
CA ILE A 53 23.91 -26.12 6.68
C ILE A 53 24.43 -27.32 7.46
N ALA A 54 25.49 -27.12 8.23
CA ALA A 54 25.95 -28.13 9.17
C ALA A 54 24.97 -28.20 10.36
N VAL A 55 24.50 -29.37 10.73
CA VAL A 55 23.55 -29.55 11.82
C VAL A 55 24.19 -30.37 12.92
N TYR A 56 24.26 -29.81 14.11
CA TYR A 56 24.58 -30.58 15.32
C TYR A 56 23.34 -30.68 16.19
N ASP A 57 22.78 -31.92 16.25
CA ASP A 57 21.54 -32.23 16.94
C ASP A 57 21.82 -33.12 18.18
N GLU A 58 21.80 -32.48 19.35
CA GLU A 58 21.93 -33.22 20.64
C GLU A 58 20.67 -33.99 20.99
N SER A 59 19.51 -33.61 20.42
CA SER A 59 18.22 -34.26 20.70
C SER A 59 18.02 -35.54 19.95
N THR A 60 18.79 -35.80 18.90
CA THR A 60 18.68 -36.93 17.95
C THR A 60 17.33 -37.03 17.25
N LEU A 61 16.44 -36.03 17.43
CA LEU A 61 15.08 -36.06 16.91
C LEU A 61 15.04 -35.74 15.40
N PHE A 62 15.99 -34.96 14.92
CA PHE A 62 15.93 -34.39 13.57
C PHE A 62 16.76 -35.12 12.52
N TYR A 63 17.51 -36.17 12.92
CA TYR A 63 18.50 -36.84 12.09
C TYR A 63 17.98 -37.32 10.72
N ASP A 64 16.75 -37.86 10.66
CA ASP A 64 16.11 -38.30 9.42
C ASP A 64 14.95 -37.37 8.95
N GLN A 65 14.70 -36.28 9.68
CA GLN A 65 13.54 -35.41 9.48
C GLN A 65 13.85 -34.15 8.68
N LEU A 66 15.12 -33.71 8.71
CA LEU A 66 15.61 -32.55 7.93
C LEU A 66 16.10 -33.05 6.57
N GLY A 67 15.17 -33.26 5.65
CA GLY A 67 15.50 -33.56 4.24
C GLY A 67 15.90 -32.29 3.47
N GLN A 68 16.44 -32.49 2.27
CA GLN A 68 16.71 -31.38 1.36
C GLN A 68 15.42 -30.61 1.05
N GLU A 69 15.46 -29.30 1.18
CA GLU A 69 14.33 -28.41 0.87
C GLU A 69 14.82 -27.29 -0.06
N GLY A 70 14.36 -27.29 -1.30
CA GLY A 70 14.83 -26.36 -2.33
C GLY A 70 16.36 -26.49 -2.57
N PHE A 71 17.06 -25.40 -2.37
CA PHE A 71 18.54 -25.32 -2.52
C PHE A 71 19.27 -25.44 -1.16
N THR A 72 18.57 -25.74 -0.04
CA THR A 72 19.17 -25.90 1.28
C THR A 72 19.37 -27.38 1.57
N LYS A 73 20.61 -27.78 1.82
CA LYS A 73 21.01 -29.12 2.20
C LYS A 73 21.45 -29.11 3.66
N TYR A 74 20.96 -30.07 4.45
CA TYR A 74 21.35 -30.23 5.86
C TYR A 74 22.36 -31.37 5.95
N TYR A 75 23.51 -31.10 6.57
CA TYR A 75 24.56 -32.09 6.79
C TYR A 75 24.81 -32.23 8.28
N PHE A 76 24.52 -33.42 8.81
CA PHE A 76 24.69 -33.70 10.23
C PHE A 76 26.16 -33.91 10.56
N ILE A 77 26.63 -33.24 11.60
CA ILE A 77 28.03 -33.26 12.06
C ILE A 77 28.12 -33.76 13.50
N GLU A 78 29.27 -34.32 13.85
CA GLU A 78 29.58 -34.75 15.20
C GLU A 78 30.02 -33.61 16.09
N GLN A 79 30.00 -33.80 17.42
CA GLN A 79 30.33 -32.80 18.43
C GLN A 79 31.72 -32.22 18.25
N GLU A 80 32.72 -32.99 17.85
CA GLU A 80 34.09 -32.52 17.62
C GLU A 80 34.12 -31.48 16.49
N LYS A 81 33.47 -31.80 15.35
CA LYS A 81 33.39 -30.89 14.21
C LYS A 81 32.56 -29.63 14.54
N PHE A 82 31.49 -29.77 15.34
CA PHE A 82 30.72 -28.63 15.82
C PHE A 82 31.58 -27.68 16.66
N ASN A 83 32.36 -28.20 17.63
CA ASN A 83 33.23 -27.38 18.48
C ASN A 83 34.32 -26.67 17.67
N ALA A 84 34.85 -27.35 16.65
CA ALA A 84 35.83 -26.73 15.73
C ALA A 84 35.17 -25.59 14.93
N LEU A 85 34.01 -25.79 14.35
CA LEU A 85 33.26 -24.77 13.60
C LEU A 85 32.76 -23.63 14.48
N LYS A 86 32.44 -23.88 15.74
CA LYS A 86 32.04 -22.83 16.69
C LYS A 86 33.21 -21.90 17.06
N SER A 87 34.42 -22.44 17.11
CA SER A 87 35.61 -21.64 17.39
C SER A 87 36.14 -20.89 16.16
N ASP A 88 36.03 -21.48 14.99
CA ASP A 88 36.44 -20.88 13.72
C ASP A 88 35.52 -21.29 12.58
N LEU A 89 34.60 -20.38 12.22
CA LEU A 89 33.66 -20.54 11.10
C LEU A 89 34.32 -20.29 9.71
N ASN A 90 35.63 -20.57 9.55
CA ASN A 90 36.34 -20.38 8.31
C ASN A 90 36.18 -21.51 7.28
N ASP A 91 35.38 -22.52 7.57
CA ASP A 91 35.11 -23.61 6.63
C ASP A 91 34.20 -23.10 5.50
N GLU A 92 34.75 -23.00 4.30
CA GLU A 92 34.03 -22.54 3.08
C GLU A 92 32.94 -23.54 2.62
N GLU A 93 32.95 -24.76 3.18
CA GLU A 93 32.00 -25.81 2.84
C GLU A 93 30.60 -25.53 3.40
N PHE A 94 30.51 -24.88 4.57
CA PHE A 94 29.22 -24.65 5.25
C PHE A 94 28.82 -23.18 5.25
N TYR A 95 27.59 -22.91 4.83
CA TYR A 95 26.99 -21.57 4.89
C TYR A 95 26.69 -21.14 6.33
N ALA A 96 26.20 -22.07 7.15
CA ALA A 96 25.87 -21.85 8.56
C ALA A 96 25.90 -23.16 9.35
N VAL A 97 25.94 -23.06 10.67
CA VAL A 97 25.89 -24.18 11.60
C VAL A 97 24.62 -24.05 12.44
N LEU A 98 23.75 -25.05 12.38
CA LEU A 98 22.54 -25.13 13.19
C LEU A 98 22.82 -26.02 14.40
N TYR A 99 22.69 -25.44 15.58
CA TYR A 99 22.76 -26.13 16.86
C TYR A 99 21.38 -26.37 17.43
N ILE A 100 21.05 -27.62 17.70
CA ILE A 100 19.78 -28.03 18.29
C ILE A 100 20.09 -28.68 19.66
N PRO A 101 19.68 -28.03 20.77
CA PRO A 101 19.99 -28.53 22.11
C PRO A 101 19.15 -29.78 22.47
N GLY A 102 19.70 -30.65 23.31
CA GLY A 102 19.02 -31.89 23.75
C GLY A 102 17.68 -31.64 24.47
N ASN A 103 17.52 -30.44 25.07
CA ASN A 103 16.29 -30.04 25.76
C ASN A 103 15.32 -29.21 24.88
N ILE A 104 15.38 -29.36 23.56
CA ILE A 104 14.60 -28.59 22.58
C ILE A 104 13.08 -28.57 22.86
N TYR A 105 12.54 -29.67 23.43
CA TYR A 105 11.14 -29.75 23.81
C TYR A 105 10.67 -28.77 24.89
N THR A 106 11.62 -28.35 25.76
CA THR A 106 11.35 -27.43 26.87
C THR A 106 11.70 -25.99 26.51
N VAL A 107 12.87 -25.81 25.87
CA VAL A 107 13.40 -24.49 25.56
C VAL A 107 12.77 -23.92 24.28
N ASN A 108 12.35 -24.79 23.34
CA ASN A 108 11.80 -24.41 22.02
C ASN A 108 12.69 -23.39 21.26
N LYS A 109 14.03 -23.53 21.37
CA LYS A 109 14.99 -22.61 20.79
C LYS A 109 16.17 -23.37 20.23
N ALA A 110 16.52 -23.13 18.97
CA ALA A 110 17.74 -23.57 18.31
C ALA A 110 18.61 -22.36 17.98
N GLU A 111 19.91 -22.56 17.79
CA GLU A 111 20.85 -21.50 17.46
C GLU A 111 21.42 -21.70 16.05
N LEU A 112 21.37 -20.67 15.23
CA LEU A 112 21.95 -20.67 13.88
C LEU A 112 23.17 -19.74 13.87
N LEU A 113 24.37 -20.35 13.76
CA LEU A 113 25.65 -19.66 13.74
C LEU A 113 26.06 -19.44 12.29
N SER A 114 26.34 -18.21 11.89
CA SER A 114 26.80 -17.89 10.54
C SER A 114 27.74 -16.68 10.57
N ARG A 115 28.72 -16.66 9.68
CA ARG A 115 29.59 -15.50 9.47
C ARG A 115 28.91 -14.34 8.78
N LYS A 116 28.02 -14.66 7.86
CA LYS A 116 27.24 -13.67 7.12
C LYS A 116 25.89 -13.49 7.78
N GLN A 117 25.29 -12.33 7.58
CA GLN A 117 23.92 -12.13 8.03
C GLN A 117 23.01 -13.15 7.32
N VAL A 118 22.31 -13.94 8.14
CA VAL A 118 21.38 -14.95 7.63
C VAL A 118 20.15 -14.24 7.05
N PRO A 119 19.72 -14.57 5.81
CA PRO A 119 18.48 -14.06 5.26
C PRO A 119 17.28 -14.48 6.14
N ILE A 120 16.32 -13.58 6.28
CA ILE A 120 15.14 -13.81 7.10
C ILE A 120 14.38 -15.05 6.63
N ASP A 121 14.24 -15.21 5.32
CA ASP A 121 13.54 -16.35 4.68
C ASP A 121 14.16 -17.70 5.07
N LEU A 122 15.50 -17.78 5.13
CA LEU A 122 16.20 -19.02 5.53
C LEU A 122 15.97 -19.30 7.02
N ALA A 123 16.02 -18.29 7.87
CA ALA A 123 15.76 -18.46 9.29
C ALA A 123 14.32 -18.96 9.55
N GLU A 124 13.33 -18.35 8.88
CA GLU A 124 11.92 -18.76 8.97
C GLU A 124 11.67 -20.16 8.40
N GLN A 125 12.35 -20.53 7.31
CA GLN A 125 12.28 -21.88 6.72
C GLN A 125 12.76 -22.92 7.73
N ILE A 126 13.91 -22.68 8.36
CA ILE A 126 14.47 -23.56 9.40
C ILE A 126 13.52 -23.64 10.60
N GLU A 127 13.02 -22.50 11.08
CA GLU A 127 12.09 -22.43 12.21
C GLU A 127 10.80 -23.21 11.95
N ARG A 128 10.18 -23.02 10.78
CA ARG A 128 8.99 -23.76 10.37
C ARG A 128 9.25 -25.27 10.35
N LYS A 129 10.40 -25.69 9.79
CA LYS A 129 10.76 -27.10 9.68
C LYS A 129 10.98 -27.73 11.06
N LEU A 130 11.74 -27.08 11.93
CA LEU A 130 11.97 -27.54 13.30
C LEU A 130 10.66 -27.63 14.08
N SER A 131 9.80 -26.61 13.98
CA SER A 131 8.49 -26.60 14.64
C SER A 131 7.60 -27.74 14.16
N GLN A 132 7.55 -28.00 12.84
CA GLN A 132 6.76 -29.09 12.26
C GLN A 132 7.22 -30.46 12.75
N VAL A 133 8.53 -30.70 12.84
CA VAL A 133 9.08 -31.94 13.35
C VAL A 133 8.72 -32.17 14.83
N ILE A 134 8.91 -31.10 15.65
CA ILE A 134 8.56 -31.17 17.09
C ILE A 134 7.06 -31.42 17.30
N GLU A 135 6.21 -30.72 16.55
CA GLU A 135 4.76 -30.89 16.62
C GLU A 135 4.34 -32.31 16.22
N THR A 136 4.94 -32.82 15.15
CA THR A 136 4.64 -34.18 14.66
C THR A 136 5.07 -35.24 15.69
N ASP A 137 6.23 -35.08 16.30
CA ASP A 137 6.70 -36.00 17.32
C ASP A 137 5.90 -35.91 18.63
N LYS A 138 5.58 -34.72 19.11
CA LYS A 138 4.68 -34.51 20.26
C LYS A 138 3.31 -35.14 19.99
N ARG A 139 2.77 -34.97 18.78
CA ARG A 139 1.49 -35.57 18.39
C ARG A 139 1.58 -37.10 18.39
N ARG A 140 2.65 -37.71 17.83
CA ARG A 140 2.88 -39.14 17.81
C ARG A 140 2.94 -39.71 19.23
N LYS A 141 3.68 -39.10 20.15
CA LYS A 141 3.77 -39.51 21.56
C LYS A 141 2.41 -39.47 22.24
N VAL A 142 1.61 -38.41 22.05
CA VAL A 142 0.24 -38.36 22.61
C VAL A 142 -0.65 -39.44 22.04
N ILE A 143 -0.49 -39.80 20.76
CA ILE A 143 -1.26 -40.89 20.12
C ILE A 143 -0.86 -42.23 20.69
N GLU A 144 0.45 -42.49 20.84
CA GLU A 144 0.97 -43.74 21.42
C GLU A 144 0.57 -43.93 22.90
N GLU A 145 0.62 -42.85 23.69
CA GLU A 145 0.21 -42.86 25.10
C GLU A 145 -1.30 -43.05 25.30
N SER A 146 -2.13 -42.60 24.34
CA SER A 146 -3.60 -42.61 24.49
C SER A 146 -4.26 -43.97 24.31
N GLN A 147 -3.57 -44.97 23.72
CA GLN A 147 -4.10 -46.31 23.40
C GLN A 147 -5.44 -46.31 22.62
N VAL A 148 -5.80 -45.22 21.97
CA VAL A 148 -7.04 -45.08 21.19
C VAL A 148 -6.79 -45.51 19.76
N PRO A 149 -7.40 -46.60 19.25
CA PRO A 149 -7.27 -47.00 17.85
C PRO A 149 -7.73 -45.90 16.92
N ASP A 150 -7.00 -45.69 15.83
CA ASP A 150 -7.30 -44.70 14.78
C ASP A 150 -7.34 -43.22 15.22
N LEU A 151 -6.69 -42.89 16.37
CA LEU A 151 -6.65 -41.52 16.87
C LEU A 151 -5.99 -40.59 15.86
N GLU A 152 -5.00 -41.05 15.12
CA GLU A 152 -4.31 -40.27 14.08
C GLU A 152 -5.27 -39.89 12.94
N GLN A 153 -6.09 -40.84 12.46
CA GLN A 153 -7.13 -40.56 11.46
C GLN A 153 -8.21 -39.63 12.01
N LYS A 154 -8.62 -39.81 13.26
CA LYS A 154 -9.59 -38.94 13.93
C LYS A 154 -9.04 -37.53 14.12
N LEU A 155 -7.77 -37.37 14.50
CA LEU A 155 -7.11 -36.07 14.62
C LEU A 155 -6.85 -35.42 13.25
N ALA A 156 -6.54 -36.17 12.20
CA ALA A 156 -6.43 -35.66 10.84
C ALA A 156 -7.77 -35.09 10.34
N GLY A 157 -8.88 -35.78 10.68
CA GLY A 157 -10.24 -35.34 10.37
C GLY A 157 -10.71 -34.10 11.16
N THR A 158 -10.04 -33.75 12.27
CA THR A 158 -10.38 -32.59 13.09
C THR A 158 -9.73 -31.29 12.56
N LYS A 159 -8.77 -31.37 11.64
CA LYS A 159 -8.23 -30.19 10.93
C LYS A 159 -9.28 -29.65 9.96
N THR A 160 -10.22 -28.90 10.47
CA THR A 160 -11.23 -28.24 9.65
C THR A 160 -10.74 -26.83 9.33
N LYS A 161 -10.48 -26.54 8.05
CA LYS A 161 -10.32 -25.16 7.58
C LYS A 161 -11.71 -24.52 7.51
N VAL A 162 -12.04 -23.68 8.47
CA VAL A 162 -13.26 -22.87 8.43
C VAL A 162 -12.93 -21.60 7.64
N SER A 163 -13.52 -21.45 6.44
CA SER A 163 -13.50 -20.18 5.71
C SER A 163 -14.68 -19.34 6.17
N VAL A 164 -14.42 -18.12 6.63
CA VAL A 164 -15.46 -17.15 6.97
C VAL A 164 -15.66 -16.22 5.77
N SER A 165 -16.79 -16.37 5.07
CA SER A 165 -17.19 -15.43 4.04
C SER A 165 -17.90 -14.23 4.70
N THR A 166 -17.40 -13.03 4.50
CA THR A 166 -18.05 -11.80 4.98
C THR A 166 -19.16 -11.38 4.01
N LEU A 167 -20.38 -11.34 4.51
CA LEU A 167 -21.56 -10.85 3.77
C LEU A 167 -21.94 -9.49 4.36
N LYS A 168 -21.98 -8.45 3.51
CA LYS A 168 -22.53 -7.14 3.90
C LYS A 168 -24.05 -7.18 3.71
N VAL A 169 -24.78 -6.97 4.81
CA VAL A 169 -26.24 -6.81 4.75
C VAL A 169 -26.53 -5.33 4.55
N THR A 170 -27.20 -4.99 3.45
CA THR A 170 -27.65 -3.63 3.18
C THR A 170 -28.89 -3.30 4.03
N GLU A 171 -29.22 -2.01 4.20
CA GLU A 171 -30.41 -1.56 4.91
C GLU A 171 -31.73 -2.15 4.31
N THR A 172 -31.68 -2.56 3.05
CA THR A 172 -32.76 -3.26 2.35
C THR A 172 -32.80 -4.77 2.60
N GLY A 173 -31.88 -5.31 3.41
CA GLY A 173 -31.80 -6.76 3.71
C GLY A 173 -31.12 -7.61 2.62
N GLU A 174 -30.63 -7.00 1.55
CA GLU A 174 -29.88 -7.73 0.53
C GLU A 174 -28.49 -8.10 1.04
N GLN A 175 -28.12 -9.37 0.90
CA GLN A 175 -26.79 -9.86 1.26
C GLN A 175 -25.86 -9.74 0.05
N LYS A 176 -24.84 -8.90 0.14
CA LYS A 176 -23.78 -8.78 -0.88
C LYS A 176 -22.48 -9.35 -0.35
N LYS A 177 -21.88 -10.26 -1.11
CA LYS A 177 -20.50 -10.68 -0.81
C LYS A 177 -19.59 -9.45 -0.83
N SER A 178 -18.87 -9.23 0.25
CA SER A 178 -17.94 -8.13 0.38
C SER A 178 -16.56 -8.71 0.71
N SER A 179 -15.61 -8.56 -0.19
CA SER A 179 -14.22 -8.86 0.13
C SER A 179 -13.59 -7.65 0.82
N SER A 180 -13.35 -7.79 2.10
CA SER A 180 -12.62 -6.78 2.91
C SER A 180 -11.25 -6.46 2.31
N MET A 181 -10.62 -7.42 1.63
CA MET A 181 -9.33 -7.25 0.98
C MET A 181 -9.40 -6.31 -0.22
N VAL A 182 -10.38 -6.49 -1.13
CA VAL A 182 -10.56 -5.59 -2.28
C VAL A 182 -10.87 -4.17 -1.82
N ALA A 183 -11.74 -4.02 -0.82
CA ALA A 183 -12.04 -2.71 -0.23
C ALA A 183 -10.80 -2.08 0.43
N PHE A 184 -9.97 -2.87 1.12
CA PHE A 184 -8.71 -2.42 1.71
C PHE A 184 -7.74 -1.87 0.66
N PHE A 185 -7.50 -2.60 -0.43
CA PHE A 185 -6.61 -2.14 -1.50
C PHE A 185 -7.17 -0.93 -2.22
N ALA A 186 -8.46 -0.91 -2.53
CA ALA A 186 -9.12 0.24 -3.14
C ALA A 186 -9.00 1.49 -2.26
N SER A 187 -9.23 1.35 -0.95
CA SER A 187 -9.08 2.38 0.05
C SER A 187 -7.67 2.98 0.05
N TYR A 188 -6.67 2.12 0.20
CA TYR A 188 -5.27 2.54 0.26
C TYR A 188 -4.81 3.21 -1.03
N LEU A 189 -5.14 2.60 -2.18
CA LEU A 189 -4.77 3.14 -3.49
C LEU A 189 -5.41 4.51 -3.74
N MET A 190 -6.70 4.66 -3.46
CA MET A 190 -7.43 5.92 -3.64
C MET A 190 -6.89 7.02 -2.74
N GLY A 191 -6.67 6.73 -1.45
CA GLY A 191 -6.09 7.68 -0.51
C GLY A 191 -4.69 8.11 -0.92
N PHE A 192 -3.86 7.17 -1.41
CA PHE A 192 -2.52 7.47 -1.90
C PHE A 192 -2.54 8.33 -3.17
N ILE A 193 -3.39 7.99 -4.13
CA ILE A 193 -3.54 8.75 -5.38
C ILE A 193 -3.94 10.20 -5.08
N ILE A 194 -4.96 10.42 -4.26
CA ILE A 194 -5.42 11.80 -3.97
C ILE A 194 -4.37 12.60 -3.20
N TYR A 195 -3.68 11.97 -2.23
CA TYR A 195 -2.54 12.59 -1.56
C TYR A 195 -1.49 13.08 -2.55
N PHE A 196 -1.05 12.18 -3.43
CA PHE A 196 -0.03 12.47 -4.42
C PHE A 196 -0.45 13.63 -5.35
N PHE A 197 -1.69 13.59 -5.83
CA PHE A 197 -2.22 14.64 -6.71
C PHE A 197 -2.33 15.99 -5.99
N VAL A 198 -2.90 16.01 -4.80
CA VAL A 198 -3.09 17.24 -4.03
C VAL A 198 -1.73 17.87 -3.71
N PHE A 199 -0.77 17.07 -3.28
CA PHE A 199 0.60 17.54 -2.98
C PHE A 199 1.34 18.02 -4.23
N MET A 200 1.34 17.22 -5.31
CA MET A 200 2.05 17.55 -6.54
C MET A 200 1.49 18.82 -7.20
N TYR A 201 0.18 18.88 -7.38
CA TYR A 201 -0.44 20.03 -8.05
C TYR A 201 -0.51 21.25 -7.15
N GLY A 202 -0.67 21.10 -5.84
CA GLY A 202 -0.58 22.19 -4.88
C GLY A 202 0.81 22.84 -4.89
N SER A 203 1.87 22.03 -4.86
CA SER A 203 3.25 22.51 -4.97
C SER A 203 3.53 23.17 -6.32
N MET A 204 2.91 22.71 -7.40
CA MET A 204 3.04 23.34 -8.72
C MET A 204 2.42 24.76 -8.75
N VAL A 205 1.28 24.96 -8.09
CA VAL A 205 0.67 26.30 -7.96
C VAL A 205 1.58 27.22 -7.17
N MET A 206 2.11 26.76 -6.03
CA MET A 206 3.04 27.53 -5.21
C MET A 206 4.26 28.00 -6.01
N ARG A 207 4.95 27.08 -6.72
CA ARG A 207 6.10 27.41 -7.56
C ARG A 207 5.74 28.42 -8.64
N SER A 208 4.57 28.27 -9.27
CA SER A 208 4.10 29.21 -10.30
C SER A 208 3.86 30.62 -9.75
N VAL A 209 3.36 30.75 -8.50
CA VAL A 209 3.20 32.04 -7.83
C VAL A 209 4.55 32.66 -7.51
N MET A 210 5.50 31.87 -7.02
CA MET A 210 6.86 32.31 -6.71
C MET A 210 7.61 32.80 -7.95
N GLU A 211 7.55 32.04 -9.05
CA GLU A 211 8.18 32.43 -10.32
C GLU A 211 7.65 33.77 -10.83
N GLU A 212 6.36 34.04 -10.71
CA GLU A 212 5.75 35.32 -11.10
C GLU A 212 6.21 36.48 -10.22
N LYS A 213 6.34 36.24 -8.89
CA LYS A 213 6.87 37.24 -7.96
C LYS A 213 8.33 37.56 -8.28
N LYS A 214 9.19 36.56 -8.47
CA LYS A 214 10.61 36.72 -8.81
C LYS A 214 10.82 37.47 -10.14
N ASN A 215 10.01 37.18 -11.14
CA ASN A 215 10.14 37.78 -12.47
C ASN A 215 9.43 39.16 -12.62
N ARG A 216 8.85 39.71 -11.54
CA ARG A 216 8.04 40.93 -11.52
C ARG A 216 6.91 40.97 -12.56
N ILE A 217 6.50 39.77 -13.01
CA ILE A 217 5.42 39.63 -14.00
C ILE A 217 4.08 40.09 -13.40
N VAL A 218 3.95 39.99 -12.09
CA VAL A 218 2.76 40.43 -11.34
C VAL A 218 2.52 41.93 -11.57
N GLU A 219 3.55 42.77 -11.56
CA GLU A 219 3.42 44.23 -11.75
C GLU A 219 2.86 44.61 -13.14
N VAL A 220 3.24 43.82 -14.16
CA VAL A 220 2.77 44.05 -15.54
C VAL A 220 1.35 43.49 -15.74
N ILE A 221 1.03 42.34 -15.16
CA ILE A 221 -0.27 41.69 -15.36
C ILE A 221 -1.37 42.34 -14.52
N VAL A 222 -1.07 42.82 -13.30
CA VAL A 222 -2.05 43.47 -12.40
C VAL A 222 -2.61 44.75 -13.01
N SER A 223 -1.85 45.42 -13.90
CA SER A 223 -2.38 46.56 -14.66
C SER A 223 -3.52 46.18 -15.63
N SER A 224 -3.57 44.91 -16.06
CA SER A 224 -4.49 44.45 -17.09
C SER A 224 -5.58 43.47 -16.57
N VAL A 225 -5.33 42.74 -15.47
CA VAL A 225 -6.19 41.70 -14.95
C VAL A 225 -6.27 41.80 -13.43
N LYS A 226 -7.47 41.60 -12.86
CA LYS A 226 -7.61 41.62 -11.39
C LYS A 226 -6.90 40.39 -10.77
N PRO A 227 -6.17 40.55 -9.63
CA PRO A 227 -5.40 39.47 -8.99
C PRO A 227 -6.19 38.15 -8.76
N TYR A 228 -7.45 38.27 -8.36
CA TYR A 228 -8.29 37.10 -8.13
C TYR A 228 -8.59 36.32 -9.42
N GLN A 229 -8.69 37.01 -10.58
CA GLN A 229 -8.93 36.35 -11.88
C GLN A 229 -7.69 35.58 -12.34
N LEU A 230 -6.51 36.08 -12.03
CA LEU A 230 -5.24 35.41 -12.30
C LEU A 230 -5.11 34.14 -11.47
N MET A 231 -5.28 34.27 -10.15
CA MET A 231 -5.24 33.12 -9.22
C MET A 231 -6.29 32.04 -9.55
N ALA A 232 -7.53 32.44 -9.75
CA ALA A 232 -8.61 31.51 -10.10
C ALA A 232 -8.32 30.79 -11.42
N GLY A 233 -7.86 31.50 -12.44
CA GLY A 233 -7.50 30.91 -13.74
C GLY A 233 -6.37 29.87 -13.62
N LYS A 234 -5.35 30.17 -12.81
CA LYS A 234 -4.24 29.25 -12.54
C LYS A 234 -4.69 28.00 -11.76
N ILE A 235 -5.35 28.22 -10.65
CA ILE A 235 -5.79 27.13 -9.79
C ILE A 235 -6.72 26.20 -10.57
N VAL A 236 -7.76 26.73 -11.22
CA VAL A 236 -8.69 25.91 -11.99
C VAL A 236 -8.03 25.28 -13.22
N GLY A 237 -7.16 26.01 -13.92
CA GLY A 237 -6.38 25.46 -15.03
C GLY A 237 -5.51 24.28 -14.63
N THR A 238 -4.85 24.37 -13.49
CA THR A 238 -4.02 23.27 -12.94
C THR A 238 -4.89 22.09 -12.44
N ALA A 239 -6.05 22.36 -11.85
CA ALA A 239 -7.01 21.30 -11.48
C ALA A 239 -7.44 20.46 -12.67
N LEU A 240 -7.75 21.11 -13.81
CA LEU A 240 -8.12 20.44 -15.04
C LEU A 240 -6.98 19.57 -15.60
N VAL A 241 -5.72 19.98 -15.43
CA VAL A 241 -4.57 19.14 -15.78
C VAL A 241 -4.56 17.85 -14.95
N GLY A 242 -4.77 17.96 -13.63
CA GLY A 242 -4.88 16.82 -12.73
C GLY A 242 -6.02 15.88 -13.10
N LEU A 243 -7.22 16.42 -13.34
CA LEU A 243 -8.37 15.63 -13.79
C LEU A 243 -8.11 14.93 -15.13
N THR A 244 -7.44 15.58 -16.06
CA THR A 244 -7.05 14.99 -17.35
C THR A 244 -6.09 13.81 -17.11
N GLN A 245 -5.12 13.95 -16.21
CA GLN A 245 -4.18 12.89 -15.86
C GLN A 245 -4.89 11.68 -15.25
N VAL A 246 -5.82 11.92 -14.32
CA VAL A 246 -6.64 10.83 -13.72
C VAL A 246 -7.46 10.12 -14.79
N ALA A 247 -8.11 10.87 -15.69
CA ALA A 247 -8.87 10.28 -16.78
C ALA A 247 -8.00 9.39 -17.68
N ILE A 248 -6.78 9.85 -18.02
CA ILE A 248 -5.81 9.04 -18.77
C ILE A 248 -5.44 7.77 -18.00
N TRP A 249 -5.20 7.87 -16.68
CA TRP A 249 -4.85 6.71 -15.85
C TRP A 249 -5.97 5.69 -15.76
N ILE A 250 -7.21 6.13 -15.66
CA ILE A 250 -8.39 5.24 -15.71
C ILE A 250 -8.42 4.49 -17.05
N VAL A 251 -8.25 5.20 -18.18
CA VAL A 251 -8.23 4.59 -19.51
C VAL A 251 -7.09 3.57 -19.64
N ILE A 252 -5.89 3.91 -19.18
CA ILE A 252 -4.73 3.00 -19.18
C ILE A 252 -5.03 1.79 -18.30
N GLY A 253 -5.56 1.98 -17.09
CA GLY A 253 -5.90 0.89 -16.18
C GLY A 253 -6.90 -0.09 -16.77
N VAL A 254 -7.97 0.42 -17.39
CA VAL A 254 -8.96 -0.42 -18.08
C VAL A 254 -8.34 -1.16 -19.26
N ALA A 255 -7.50 -0.49 -20.06
CA ALA A 255 -6.81 -1.12 -21.18
C ALA A 255 -5.85 -2.23 -20.72
N VAL A 256 -5.06 -1.97 -19.68
CA VAL A 256 -4.14 -2.98 -19.10
C VAL A 256 -4.93 -4.17 -18.56
N MET A 257 -6.03 -3.93 -17.86
CA MET A 257 -6.87 -5.00 -17.30
C MET A 257 -7.47 -5.87 -18.42
N GLY A 258 -7.91 -5.26 -19.53
CA GLY A 258 -8.37 -6.00 -20.71
C GLY A 258 -7.27 -6.82 -21.39
N VAL A 259 -6.04 -6.31 -21.45
CA VAL A 259 -4.89 -7.05 -21.97
C VAL A 259 -4.53 -8.22 -21.04
N VAL A 260 -4.46 -7.99 -19.74
CA VAL A 260 -4.17 -9.02 -18.74
C VAL A 260 -5.18 -10.16 -18.80
N GLN A 261 -6.47 -9.87 -18.91
CA GLN A 261 -7.52 -10.90 -19.05
C GLN A 261 -7.37 -11.76 -20.30
N ASN A 262 -6.84 -11.21 -21.41
CA ASN A 262 -6.67 -11.95 -22.66
C ASN A 262 -5.36 -12.77 -22.74
N PHE A 263 -4.32 -12.38 -21.99
CA PHE A 263 -3.00 -12.99 -22.07
C PHE A 263 -2.65 -13.90 -20.89
N LEU A 264 -3.31 -13.76 -19.74
CA LEU A 264 -3.11 -14.66 -18.60
C LEU A 264 -4.00 -15.89 -18.74
N SER A 265 -3.38 -17.06 -18.92
CA SER A 265 -4.10 -18.32 -18.74
C SER A 265 -4.60 -18.43 -17.29
N PRO A 266 -5.71 -19.16 -17.05
CA PRO A 266 -6.24 -19.36 -15.69
C PRO A 266 -5.20 -19.85 -14.68
N GLU A 267 -4.24 -20.66 -15.12
CA GLU A 267 -3.14 -21.19 -14.30
C GLU A 267 -2.13 -20.11 -13.85
N THR A 268 -1.79 -19.18 -14.74
CA THR A 268 -0.86 -18.08 -14.43
C THR A 268 -1.54 -17.04 -13.49
N ALA A 269 -2.83 -16.81 -13.65
CA ALA A 269 -3.59 -15.92 -12.75
C ALA A 269 -3.68 -16.48 -11.33
N GLN A 270 -3.74 -17.82 -11.17
CA GLN A 270 -3.71 -18.50 -9.87
C GLN A 270 -2.35 -18.38 -9.18
N GLN A 271 -1.25 -18.55 -9.91
CA GLN A 271 0.11 -18.40 -9.37
C GLN A 271 0.39 -16.96 -8.91
N VAL A 272 -0.03 -15.96 -9.71
CA VAL A 272 0.12 -14.54 -9.35
C VAL A 272 -0.71 -14.20 -8.11
N GLY A 273 -1.93 -14.74 -7.98
CA GLY A 273 -2.77 -14.57 -6.79
C GLY A 273 -2.14 -15.17 -5.53
N GLN A 274 -1.54 -16.35 -5.63
CA GLN A 274 -0.88 -17.03 -4.50
C GLN A 274 0.37 -16.28 -4.04
N SER A 275 1.22 -15.82 -4.93
CA SER A 275 2.45 -15.09 -4.58
C SER A 275 2.18 -13.70 -4.00
N VAL A 276 1.10 -13.02 -4.39
CA VAL A 276 0.64 -11.78 -3.74
C VAL A 276 0.14 -12.07 -2.32
N MET A 277 -0.52 -13.20 -2.09
CA MET A 277 -0.96 -13.62 -0.76
C MET A 277 0.20 -14.01 0.17
N GLU A 278 1.20 -14.71 -0.34
CA GLU A 278 2.39 -15.10 0.44
C GLU A 278 3.22 -13.89 0.85
N SER A 279 3.39 -12.92 -0.03
CA SER A 279 4.09 -11.67 0.31
C SER A 279 3.35 -10.80 1.34
N GLN A 280 2.02 -10.93 1.45
CA GLN A 280 1.23 -10.25 2.48
C GLN A 280 1.25 -10.95 3.84
N GLN A 281 1.42 -12.27 3.89
CA GLN A 281 1.63 -12.98 5.15
C GLN A 281 2.93 -12.55 5.85
N GLN A 282 3.94 -12.14 5.08
CA GLN A 282 5.21 -11.61 5.61
C GLN A 282 5.10 -10.18 6.19
N MET A 283 4.12 -9.38 5.78
CA MET A 283 3.89 -8.03 6.32
C MET A 283 3.04 -7.97 7.60
N GLY A 284 2.79 -9.08 8.26
CA GLY A 284 2.11 -9.16 9.56
C GLY A 284 0.59 -9.16 9.45
N GLN A 285 0.00 -10.34 9.63
CA GLN A 285 -1.40 -10.61 9.98
C GLN A 285 -2.47 -10.08 9.00
N ALA A 286 -2.58 -10.71 7.84
CA ALA A 286 -3.86 -10.81 7.15
C ALA A 286 -4.42 -12.23 7.33
N PRO A 287 -5.73 -12.43 7.57
CA PRO A 287 -6.29 -13.74 7.84
C PRO A 287 -6.12 -14.64 6.62
N ALA A 288 -5.49 -15.80 6.85
CA ALA A 288 -5.38 -16.89 5.91
C ALA A 288 -6.76 -17.55 5.70
N ALA A 289 -7.55 -16.97 4.82
CA ALA A 289 -8.80 -17.57 4.38
C ALA A 289 -9.05 -17.20 2.93
N MET A 290 -8.46 -17.96 2.01
CA MET A 290 -9.02 -18.20 0.68
C MET A 290 -8.05 -19.04 -0.16
N ALA A 291 -8.13 -20.34 0.03
CA ALA A 291 -7.66 -21.30 -0.95
C ALA A 291 -8.85 -22.21 -1.30
N THR A 292 -9.63 -21.81 -2.26
CA THR A 292 -10.51 -22.72 -2.98
C THR A 292 -10.31 -22.44 -4.46
N GLU A 293 -9.79 -23.46 -5.12
CA GLU A 293 -9.35 -23.49 -6.49
C GLU A 293 -10.47 -23.07 -7.46
N GLY A 294 -10.13 -22.22 -8.42
CA GLY A 294 -10.85 -22.09 -9.68
C GLY A 294 -11.46 -20.73 -10.02
N ASN A 295 -11.68 -19.79 -9.07
CA ASN A 295 -12.43 -18.57 -9.37
C ASN A 295 -11.93 -17.26 -8.73
N GLN A 296 -10.66 -17.18 -8.32
CA GLN A 296 -10.16 -15.99 -7.62
C GLN A 296 -10.29 -14.69 -8.44
N MET A 297 -10.02 -14.75 -9.75
CA MET A 297 -10.17 -13.58 -10.62
C MET A 297 -11.64 -13.19 -10.81
N ALA A 298 -12.52 -14.20 -10.96
CA ALA A 298 -13.97 -13.97 -11.04
C ALA A 298 -14.49 -13.38 -9.71
N GLU A 299 -14.00 -13.87 -8.59
CA GLU A 299 -14.37 -13.37 -7.27
C GLU A 299 -13.85 -11.93 -7.02
N ILE A 300 -12.63 -11.60 -7.45
CA ILE A 300 -12.11 -10.22 -7.41
C ILE A 300 -12.97 -9.31 -8.29
N MET A 301 -13.34 -9.76 -9.50
CA MET A 301 -14.20 -9.00 -10.41
C MET A 301 -15.61 -8.80 -9.82
N GLU A 302 -16.20 -9.83 -9.22
CA GLU A 302 -17.49 -9.73 -8.51
C GLU A 302 -17.40 -8.76 -7.34
N ASN A 303 -16.32 -8.81 -6.56
CA ASN A 303 -16.12 -7.90 -5.43
C ASN A 303 -15.90 -6.45 -5.86
N ILE A 304 -15.22 -6.21 -6.99
CA ILE A 304 -15.08 -4.87 -7.58
C ILE A 304 -16.46 -4.37 -8.08
N ALA A 305 -17.26 -5.23 -8.70
CA ALA A 305 -18.60 -4.88 -9.17
C ALA A 305 -19.57 -4.55 -8.01
N ASN A 306 -19.33 -5.12 -6.83
CA ASN A 306 -20.11 -4.84 -5.61
C ASN A 306 -19.75 -3.50 -4.94
N LEU A 307 -18.65 -2.85 -5.33
CA LEU A 307 -18.32 -1.50 -4.87
C LEU A 307 -19.32 -0.49 -5.46
N ASN A 308 -19.67 0.52 -4.67
CA ASN A 308 -20.50 1.63 -5.16
C ASN A 308 -19.65 2.57 -6.03
N ILE A 309 -19.36 2.13 -7.26
CA ILE A 309 -18.51 2.87 -8.21
C ILE A 309 -18.97 4.31 -8.43
N PRO A 310 -20.29 4.60 -8.63
CA PRO A 310 -20.75 5.98 -8.79
C PRO A 310 -20.42 6.87 -7.60
N LEU A 311 -20.61 6.38 -6.36
CA LEU A 311 -20.28 7.12 -5.15
C LEU A 311 -18.77 7.37 -5.04
N ILE A 312 -17.96 6.37 -5.37
CA ILE A 312 -16.50 6.46 -5.35
C ILE A 312 -16.00 7.49 -6.36
N ILE A 313 -16.51 7.46 -7.61
CA ILE A 313 -16.13 8.43 -8.64
C ILE A 313 -16.56 9.86 -8.24
N PHE A 314 -17.81 10.02 -7.79
CA PHE A 314 -18.29 11.31 -7.32
C PHE A 314 -17.44 11.83 -6.14
N GLY A 315 -17.21 10.99 -5.14
CA GLY A 315 -16.36 11.32 -4.00
C GLY A 315 -14.94 11.67 -4.42
N PHE A 316 -14.33 10.86 -5.32
CA PHE A 316 -13.00 11.16 -5.84
C PHE A 316 -12.92 12.55 -6.47
N VAL A 317 -13.84 12.86 -7.38
CA VAL A 317 -13.86 14.19 -8.05
C VAL A 317 -14.07 15.31 -7.04
N PHE A 318 -15.00 15.14 -6.10
CA PHE A 318 -15.32 16.14 -5.10
C PHE A 318 -14.14 16.39 -4.14
N TYR A 319 -13.63 15.33 -3.50
CA TYR A 319 -12.52 15.45 -2.54
C TYR A 319 -11.21 15.85 -3.21
N PHE A 320 -10.98 15.42 -4.44
CA PHE A 320 -9.84 15.88 -5.23
C PHE A 320 -9.95 17.38 -5.51
N LEU A 321 -11.06 17.86 -6.05
CA LEU A 321 -11.20 19.28 -6.40
C LEU A 321 -11.09 20.17 -5.16
N LEU A 322 -11.83 19.88 -4.10
CA LEU A 322 -11.82 20.70 -2.89
C LEU A 322 -10.52 20.56 -2.11
N GLY A 323 -9.97 19.36 -1.97
CA GLY A 323 -8.67 19.15 -1.35
C GLY A 323 -7.55 19.86 -2.11
N TYR A 324 -7.56 19.75 -3.43
CA TYR A 324 -6.64 20.49 -4.29
C TYR A 324 -6.80 22.01 -4.13
N LEU A 325 -8.03 22.54 -4.15
CA LEU A 325 -8.30 23.97 -3.97
C LEU A 325 -7.84 24.45 -2.59
N LEU A 326 -8.10 23.70 -1.55
CA LEU A 326 -7.68 24.00 -0.19
C LEU A 326 -6.15 24.11 -0.10
N TYR A 327 -5.45 23.04 -0.50
CA TYR A 327 -3.99 23.00 -0.40
C TYR A 327 -3.29 23.93 -1.39
N SER A 328 -3.82 24.10 -2.60
CA SER A 328 -3.30 25.09 -3.56
C SER A 328 -3.43 26.52 -3.07
N SER A 329 -4.52 26.83 -2.35
CA SER A 329 -4.70 28.17 -1.76
C SER A 329 -3.72 28.43 -0.62
N LEU A 330 -3.51 27.43 0.26
CA LEU A 330 -2.55 27.52 1.35
C LEU A 330 -1.10 27.60 0.84
N LEU A 331 -0.72 26.69 -0.07
CA LEU A 331 0.61 26.67 -0.66
C LEU A 331 0.87 27.88 -1.56
N GLY A 332 -0.16 28.34 -2.28
CA GLY A 332 -0.09 29.58 -3.06
C GLY A 332 0.15 30.82 -2.19
N ALA A 333 -0.45 30.87 -1.01
CA ALA A 333 -0.20 31.92 -0.02
C ALA A 333 1.26 31.89 0.48
N VAL A 334 1.83 30.70 0.73
CA VAL A 334 3.26 30.55 1.05
C VAL A 334 4.12 31.07 -0.09
N GLY A 335 3.84 30.66 -1.33
CA GLY A 335 4.59 31.14 -2.50
C GLY A 335 4.53 32.66 -2.70
N ALA A 336 3.45 33.32 -2.27
CA ALA A 336 3.32 34.78 -2.29
C ALA A 336 4.08 35.45 -1.12
N ALA A 337 4.11 34.82 0.06
CA ALA A 337 4.71 35.39 1.26
C ALA A 337 6.25 35.32 1.28
N VAL A 338 6.83 34.32 0.60
CA VAL A 338 8.27 34.01 0.70
C VAL A 338 9.04 34.56 -0.49
N ASP A 339 10.26 35.07 -0.25
CA ASP A 339 11.15 35.63 -1.26
C ASP A 339 12.24 34.67 -1.72
N ASN A 340 12.70 33.75 -0.84
CA ASN A 340 13.78 32.80 -1.09
C ASN A 340 13.31 31.36 -1.16
N ASP A 341 13.97 30.56 -2.01
CA ASP A 341 13.63 29.12 -2.16
C ASP A 341 13.91 28.29 -0.89
N GLU A 342 14.85 28.72 -0.06
CA GLU A 342 15.22 28.04 1.19
C GLU A 342 14.11 28.19 2.25
N ASP A 343 13.53 29.38 2.38
CA ASP A 343 12.46 29.67 3.34
C ASP A 343 11.15 28.93 2.96
N VAL A 344 10.96 28.68 1.66
CA VAL A 344 9.80 27.92 1.16
C VAL A 344 9.74 26.52 1.77
N GLN A 345 10.87 25.82 1.85
CA GLN A 345 10.89 24.44 2.37
C GLN A 345 10.46 24.39 3.84
N GLN A 346 10.84 25.39 4.63
CA GLN A 346 10.43 25.47 6.03
C GLN A 346 8.93 25.74 6.17
N MET A 347 8.36 26.59 5.31
CA MET A 347 6.95 26.97 5.37
C MET A 347 6.02 25.94 4.71
N ILE A 348 6.52 25.06 3.83
CA ILE A 348 5.72 23.97 3.24
C ILE A 348 5.35 22.93 4.31
N PHE A 349 6.29 22.62 5.22
CA PHE A 349 6.12 21.51 6.16
C PHE A 349 4.87 21.64 7.04
N PRO A 350 4.57 22.76 7.71
CA PRO A 350 3.35 22.89 8.51
C PRO A 350 2.06 22.67 7.72
N ILE A 351 2.04 23.07 6.43
CA ILE A 351 0.86 22.91 5.57
C ILE A 351 0.73 21.47 5.07
N THR A 352 1.86 20.82 4.76
CA THR A 352 1.83 19.43 4.24
C THR A 352 1.79 18.38 5.33
N PHE A 353 2.11 18.74 6.59
CA PHE A 353 2.08 17.82 7.72
C PHE A 353 0.74 17.09 7.89
N PRO A 354 -0.45 17.74 7.82
CA PRO A 354 -1.72 17.03 7.87
C PRO A 354 -1.91 16.02 6.73
N LEU A 355 -1.37 16.27 5.53
CA LEU A 355 -1.40 15.31 4.42
C LEU A 355 -0.50 14.09 4.71
N ILE A 356 0.69 14.33 5.28
CA ILE A 356 1.60 13.25 5.69
C ILE A 356 0.93 12.41 6.78
N LEU A 357 0.29 13.07 7.75
CA LEU A 357 -0.44 12.39 8.80
C LEU A 357 -1.59 11.54 8.23
N ALA A 358 -2.33 12.07 7.25
CA ALA A 358 -3.41 11.34 6.57
C ALA A 358 -2.89 10.05 5.90
N ILE A 359 -1.75 10.09 5.21
CA ILE A 359 -1.13 8.89 4.61
C ILE A 359 -0.76 7.83 5.67
N ILE A 360 -0.18 8.26 6.79
CA ILE A 360 0.17 7.34 7.88
C ILE A 360 -1.10 6.68 8.45
N MET A 361 -2.19 7.44 8.57
CA MET A 361 -3.46 6.93 9.07
C MET A 361 -4.18 5.99 8.09
N LEU A 362 -3.86 6.01 6.78
CA LEU A 362 -4.55 5.17 5.79
C LEU A 362 -4.56 3.69 6.16
N VAL A 363 -3.43 3.16 6.66
CA VAL A 363 -3.35 1.75 7.06
C VAL A 363 -4.33 1.43 8.19
N ALA A 364 -4.39 2.30 9.19
CA ALA A 364 -5.31 2.12 10.33
C ALA A 364 -6.78 2.28 9.90
N ILE A 365 -7.08 3.26 9.03
CA ILE A 365 -8.42 3.51 8.48
C ILE A 365 -8.90 2.32 7.64
N SER A 366 -8.03 1.79 6.79
CA SER A 366 -8.38 0.65 5.91
C SER A 366 -8.59 -0.65 6.70
N ARG A 367 -7.95 -0.80 7.87
CA ARG A 367 -8.17 -1.95 8.77
C ARG A 367 -9.45 -1.82 9.62
N ASN A 368 -9.76 -0.59 10.06
CA ASN A 368 -10.94 -0.31 10.86
C ASN A 368 -11.63 0.97 10.38
N PRO A 369 -12.41 0.90 9.27
CA PRO A 369 -13.03 2.08 8.66
C PRO A 369 -14.15 2.71 9.49
N GLU A 370 -14.70 1.99 10.48
CA GLU A 370 -15.75 2.48 11.40
C GLU A 370 -15.18 2.95 12.75
N GLY A 371 -13.86 2.82 12.95
CA GLY A 371 -13.19 3.22 14.18
C GLY A 371 -13.23 4.74 14.40
N SER A 372 -13.07 5.16 15.66
CA SER A 372 -13.07 6.58 16.06
C SER A 372 -11.97 7.39 15.34
N LEU A 373 -10.80 6.79 15.12
CA LEU A 373 -9.71 7.43 14.36
C LEU A 373 -10.12 7.68 12.91
N ALA A 374 -10.74 6.70 12.24
CA ALA A 374 -11.22 6.82 10.87
C ALA A 374 -12.29 7.92 10.77
N PHE A 375 -13.21 7.99 11.75
CA PHE A 375 -14.24 9.03 11.84
C PHE A 375 -13.61 10.42 11.90
N TRP A 376 -12.79 10.71 12.91
CA TRP A 376 -12.21 12.04 13.10
C TRP A 376 -11.28 12.44 11.93
N ALA A 377 -10.42 11.54 11.48
CA ALA A 377 -9.53 11.81 10.37
C ALA A 377 -10.28 12.13 9.05
N SER A 378 -11.46 11.54 8.86
CA SER A 378 -12.29 11.79 7.67
C SER A 378 -13.16 13.05 7.76
N ILE A 379 -13.38 13.61 8.97
CA ILE A 379 -14.16 14.84 9.16
C ILE A 379 -13.27 16.08 9.20
N ILE A 380 -12.05 16.00 9.75
CA ILE A 380 -11.11 17.12 9.80
C ILE A 380 -10.77 17.56 8.38
N PRO A 381 -11.03 18.83 7.97
CA PRO A 381 -10.93 19.26 6.57
C PRO A 381 -9.55 19.12 5.94
N LEU A 382 -8.48 19.19 6.73
CA LEU A 382 -7.11 19.04 6.23
C LEU A 382 -6.76 17.59 5.88
N THR A 383 -7.34 16.61 6.55
CA THR A 383 -7.08 15.18 6.31
C THR A 383 -8.21 14.51 5.51
N SER A 384 -9.41 15.09 5.55
CA SER A 384 -10.62 14.51 4.95
C SER A 384 -10.50 14.18 3.46
N PRO A 385 -9.82 14.94 2.60
CA PRO A 385 -9.70 14.59 1.19
C PRO A 385 -9.08 13.20 0.98
N VAL A 386 -8.11 12.85 1.81
CA VAL A 386 -7.43 11.55 1.76
C VAL A 386 -8.22 10.50 2.55
N CYS A 387 -8.55 10.80 3.80
CA CYS A 387 -9.11 9.84 4.73
C CYS A 387 -10.57 9.47 4.44
N MET A 388 -11.43 10.42 4.04
CA MET A 388 -12.80 10.09 3.69
C MET A 388 -12.87 9.35 2.36
N LEU A 389 -12.07 9.74 1.36
CA LEU A 389 -12.01 9.01 0.11
C LEU A 389 -11.58 7.54 0.33
N ALA A 390 -10.63 7.31 1.22
CA ALA A 390 -10.21 5.96 1.60
C ALA A 390 -11.31 5.15 2.29
N ARG A 391 -12.30 5.79 2.93
CA ARG A 391 -13.44 5.12 3.56
C ARG A 391 -14.58 4.79 2.59
N LEU A 392 -14.68 5.48 1.44
CA LEU A 392 -15.79 5.28 0.49
C LEU A 392 -15.98 3.82 0.03
N PRO A 393 -14.93 3.01 -0.24
CA PRO A 393 -15.10 1.59 -0.57
C PRO A 393 -15.84 0.78 0.50
N PHE A 394 -15.75 1.21 1.77
CA PHE A 394 -16.44 0.58 2.89
C PHE A 394 -17.87 1.11 3.10
N SER A 395 -18.30 2.10 2.29
CA SER A 395 -19.62 2.73 2.34
C SER A 395 -19.97 3.29 3.73
N PRO A 396 -19.26 4.33 4.22
CA PRO A 396 -19.57 4.98 5.49
C PRO A 396 -20.98 5.61 5.45
N PRO A 397 -21.58 5.92 6.61
CA PRO A 397 -22.91 6.54 6.69
C PRO A 397 -22.97 7.84 5.87
N ALA A 398 -24.08 8.05 5.13
CA ALA A 398 -24.22 9.21 4.24
C ALA A 398 -24.09 10.57 4.97
N TRP A 399 -24.51 10.66 6.23
CA TRP A 399 -24.39 11.87 7.02
C TRP A 399 -22.92 12.23 7.32
N GLU A 400 -22.04 11.24 7.52
CA GLU A 400 -20.62 11.48 7.71
C GLU A 400 -19.97 12.04 6.45
N ILE A 401 -20.33 11.47 5.29
CA ILE A 401 -19.88 11.97 4.00
C ILE A 401 -20.34 13.41 3.79
N ALA A 402 -21.62 13.70 4.04
CA ALA A 402 -22.18 15.04 3.88
C ALA A 402 -21.53 16.05 4.84
N LEU A 403 -21.32 15.68 6.10
CA LEU A 403 -20.65 16.53 7.09
C LEU A 403 -19.21 16.83 6.67
N SER A 404 -18.46 15.81 6.28
CA SER A 404 -17.08 15.97 5.77
C SER A 404 -17.03 16.89 4.56
N MET A 405 -17.95 16.72 3.61
CA MET A 405 -18.03 17.57 2.40
C MET A 405 -18.33 19.02 2.74
N LEU A 406 -19.27 19.28 3.65
CA LEU A 406 -19.63 20.62 4.08
C LEU A 406 -18.47 21.33 4.80
N LEU A 407 -17.81 20.64 5.74
CA LEU A 407 -16.67 21.19 6.46
C LEU A 407 -15.47 21.46 5.54
N LEU A 408 -15.21 20.55 4.60
CA LEU A 408 -14.16 20.73 3.60
C LEU A 408 -14.46 21.94 2.70
N LEU A 409 -15.71 22.08 2.25
CA LEU A 409 -16.14 23.22 1.42
C LEU A 409 -15.98 24.54 2.18
N ALA A 410 -16.47 24.62 3.42
CA ALA A 410 -16.37 25.81 4.25
C ALA A 410 -14.90 26.22 4.49
N THR A 411 -14.05 25.23 4.82
CA THR A 411 -12.62 25.47 5.04
C THR A 411 -11.91 25.88 3.76
N THR A 412 -12.26 25.28 2.61
CA THR A 412 -11.71 25.67 1.31
C THR A 412 -12.04 27.09 0.95
N VAL A 413 -13.29 27.53 1.16
CA VAL A 413 -13.70 28.93 0.93
C VAL A 413 -12.91 29.86 1.84
N GLY A 414 -12.76 29.52 3.12
CA GLY A 414 -11.94 30.28 4.07
C GLY A 414 -10.47 30.37 3.65
N ALA A 415 -9.88 29.28 3.19
CA ALA A 415 -8.50 29.24 2.71
C ALA A 415 -8.29 30.06 1.45
N ILE A 416 -9.23 30.03 0.48
CA ILE A 416 -9.19 30.87 -0.71
C ILE A 416 -9.26 32.35 -0.33
N TRP A 417 -10.15 32.71 0.60
CA TRP A 417 -10.27 34.08 1.09
C TRP A 417 -8.99 34.56 1.78
N ALA A 418 -8.42 33.76 2.67
CA ALA A 418 -7.17 34.06 3.36
C ALA A 418 -5.99 34.18 2.39
N GLY A 419 -5.86 33.21 1.47
CA GLY A 419 -4.84 33.20 0.42
C GLY A 419 -4.92 34.43 -0.49
N ALA A 420 -6.13 34.81 -0.91
CA ALA A 420 -6.34 36.01 -1.72
C ALA A 420 -5.97 37.32 -0.99
N LYS A 421 -6.15 37.32 0.35
CA LYS A 421 -5.75 38.51 1.16
C LYS A 421 -4.22 38.58 1.27
N ILE A 422 -3.53 37.46 1.49
CA ILE A 422 -2.05 37.42 1.53
C ILE A 422 -1.44 37.79 0.17
N TYR A 423 -2.03 37.34 -0.93
CA TYR A 423 -1.55 37.68 -2.27
C TYR A 423 -1.71 39.14 -2.64
N ARG A 424 -2.60 39.87 -1.96
CA ARG A 424 -2.88 41.30 -2.19
C ARG A 424 -1.92 42.23 -1.43
N THR A 425 -1.31 41.76 -0.35
CA THR A 425 -0.30 42.48 0.43
C THR A 425 1.07 42.37 -0.19
#